data_7379185c48d0bd50fd1d77f2c9dce7a5
#
_entry.id   7379185c48d0bd50fd1d77f2c9dce7a5
#
_cell.length_a   1.000
_cell.length_b   1.000
_cell.length_c   1.000
_cell.angle_alpha   90.00
_cell.angle_beta   90.00
_cell.angle_gamma   90.00
#
_symmetry.space_group_name_H-M   'P 1'
#
loop_
_entity.id
_entity.type
_entity.pdbx_description
1 polymer ?
#
loop_
_entity_poly.entity_id
_entity_poly.type
_entity_poly.pdbx_seq_one_letter_code
_entity_poly.pdbx_strand_id
1 'polypeptide(L)'
;MAVGLITAHANGWLNMIKATAYTAPVGSYVKLHTADPGVAAATAASAVTTRVVVAWTTSTVGSLVMSGTAPSWAMTTGETISHISLWDSIAAGAALWTVALTTPKAVLNGDTLTLSTFTLGLTPLAA
;
A
#
# COMPACT_ATOMS: atom_id res chain seq x y z
N MET A 1 2.41 -15.14 -7.19
CA MET A 1 1.90 -14.08 -6.29
C MET A 1 2.99 -13.05 -6.09
N ALA A 2 2.71 -11.81 -6.35
CA ALA A 2 3.72 -10.74 -6.34
C ALA A 2 3.31 -9.64 -5.34
N VAL A 3 3.26 -9.99 -4.06
CA VAL A 3 3.06 -9.00 -2.99
C VAL A 3 4.38 -8.62 -2.35
N GLY A 4 4.53 -7.35 -2.01
CA GLY A 4 5.71 -6.81 -1.36
C GLY A 4 6.18 -5.49 -1.95
N LEU A 5 7.45 -5.18 -1.71
CA LEU A 5 8.10 -3.97 -2.20
C LEU A 5 8.20 -3.98 -3.74
N ILE A 6 7.71 -2.94 -4.38
CA ILE A 6 7.80 -2.80 -5.84
C ILE A 6 9.26 -2.67 -6.26
N THR A 7 9.67 -3.40 -7.31
CA THR A 7 11.07 -3.51 -7.76
C THR A 7 11.73 -2.15 -8.03
N ALA A 8 11.02 -1.22 -8.67
CA ALA A 8 11.55 0.11 -8.96
C ALA A 8 11.89 0.89 -7.67
N HIS A 9 11.04 0.74 -6.65
CA HIS A 9 11.23 1.37 -5.34
C HIS A 9 12.40 0.72 -4.57
N ALA A 10 12.47 -0.62 -4.61
CA ALA A 10 13.60 -1.37 -4.03
C ALA A 10 14.94 -0.96 -4.67
N ASN A 11 14.98 -0.84 -5.99
CA ASN A 11 16.18 -0.40 -6.70
C ASN A 11 16.59 1.02 -6.31
N GLY A 12 15.63 1.93 -6.11
CA GLY A 12 15.91 3.28 -5.62
C GLY A 12 16.63 3.26 -4.27
N TRP A 13 16.14 2.47 -3.33
CA TRP A 13 16.76 2.31 -2.01
C TRP A 13 18.16 1.71 -2.08
N LEU A 14 18.34 0.63 -2.86
CA LEU A 14 19.65 -0.01 -3.03
C LEU A 14 20.65 0.92 -3.72
N ASN A 15 20.20 1.73 -4.66
CA ASN A 15 21.05 2.69 -5.35
C ASN A 15 21.56 3.82 -4.44
N MET A 16 20.88 4.12 -3.34
CA MET A 16 21.41 5.06 -2.34
C MET A 16 22.71 4.57 -1.71
N ILE A 17 22.92 3.26 -1.58
CA ILE A 17 24.15 2.67 -1.02
C ILE A 17 25.36 3.01 -1.90
N LYS A 18 25.17 3.13 -3.20
CA LYS A 18 26.23 3.59 -4.13
C LYS A 18 26.22 5.10 -4.38
N ALA A 19 25.67 5.87 -3.44
CA ALA A 19 25.59 7.33 -3.50
C ALA A 19 24.80 7.90 -4.70
N THR A 20 23.84 7.14 -5.23
CA THR A 20 22.87 7.66 -6.21
C THR A 20 21.67 8.23 -5.47
N ALA A 21 21.35 9.49 -5.69
CA ALA A 21 20.21 10.15 -5.05
C ALA A 21 18.89 9.42 -5.37
N TYR A 22 18.06 9.22 -4.35
CA TYR A 22 16.70 8.70 -4.48
C TYR A 22 15.72 9.77 -4.00
N THR A 23 14.76 10.11 -4.85
CA THR A 23 13.70 11.05 -4.47
C THR A 23 12.69 10.34 -3.59
N ALA A 24 12.53 10.82 -2.38
CA ALA A 24 11.54 10.27 -1.45
C ALA A 24 10.12 10.39 -2.02
N PRO A 25 9.24 9.41 -1.78
CA PRO A 25 7.83 9.53 -2.11
C PRO A 25 7.21 10.78 -1.48
N VAL A 26 6.37 11.48 -2.25
CA VAL A 26 5.73 12.72 -1.78
C VAL A 26 4.51 12.48 -0.89
N GLY A 27 4.05 11.24 -0.80
CA GLY A 27 2.93 10.84 0.04
C GLY A 27 2.75 9.34 0.08
N SER A 28 1.74 8.90 0.81
CA SER A 28 1.36 7.50 0.92
C SER A 28 -0.15 7.37 0.80
N TYR A 29 -0.59 6.63 -0.21
CA TYR A 29 -2.01 6.47 -0.55
C TYR A 29 -2.32 5.00 -0.80
N VAL A 30 -3.36 4.52 -0.18
CA VAL A 30 -3.80 3.11 -0.30
C VAL A 30 -4.89 2.99 -1.36
N LYS A 31 -4.77 1.96 -2.20
CA LYS A 31 -5.76 1.55 -3.20
C LYS A 31 -6.19 0.11 -2.92
N LEU A 32 -7.47 -0.18 -3.14
CA LEU A 32 -8.08 -1.49 -2.93
C LEU A 32 -7.99 -2.38 -4.17
N HIS A 33 -7.86 -3.70 -3.94
CA HIS A 33 -7.83 -4.71 -4.98
C HIS A 33 -8.61 -5.97 -4.58
N THR A 34 -9.26 -6.58 -5.57
CA THR A 34 -10.05 -7.82 -5.39
C THR A 34 -9.23 -9.10 -5.51
N ALA A 35 -8.02 -9.01 -6.08
CA ALA A 35 -7.05 -10.10 -6.19
C ALA A 35 -5.63 -9.52 -6.19
N ASP A 36 -4.61 -10.36 -6.45
CA ASP A 36 -3.22 -9.92 -6.56
C ASP A 36 -3.07 -8.79 -7.60
N PRO A 37 -2.61 -7.60 -7.19
CA PRO A 37 -2.49 -6.46 -8.09
C PRO A 37 -1.32 -6.56 -9.08
N GLY A 38 -0.49 -7.59 -8.99
CA GLY A 38 0.69 -7.79 -9.83
C GLY A 38 1.85 -6.87 -9.46
N VAL A 39 2.98 -7.07 -10.16
CA VAL A 39 4.26 -6.39 -9.87
C VAL A 39 4.24 -4.87 -10.04
N ALA A 40 3.26 -4.34 -10.77
CA ALA A 40 3.08 -2.90 -10.99
C ALA A 40 1.85 -2.34 -10.26
N ALA A 41 1.17 -3.15 -9.44
CA ALA A 41 -0.10 -2.82 -8.78
C ALA A 41 -1.20 -2.34 -9.76
N ALA A 42 -1.20 -2.87 -11.00
CA ALA A 42 -2.03 -2.39 -12.09
C ALA A 42 -3.29 -3.23 -12.34
N THR A 43 -3.37 -4.45 -11.79
CA THR A 43 -4.45 -5.41 -12.05
C THR A 43 -5.40 -5.54 -10.87
N ALA A 44 -6.53 -6.19 -11.12
CA ALA A 44 -7.53 -6.56 -10.09
C ALA A 44 -7.98 -5.38 -9.20
N ALA A 45 -8.07 -4.16 -9.73
CA ALA A 45 -8.53 -3.02 -8.96
C ALA A 45 -9.98 -3.23 -8.49
N SER A 46 -10.30 -2.78 -7.27
CA SER A 46 -11.66 -2.62 -6.79
C SER A 46 -12.46 -1.69 -7.70
N ALA A 47 -13.78 -1.83 -7.73
CA ALA A 47 -14.68 -0.87 -8.36
C ALA A 47 -14.49 0.55 -7.77
N VAL A 48 -14.12 0.64 -6.50
CA VAL A 48 -13.73 1.90 -5.85
C VAL A 48 -12.23 2.13 -6.09
N THR A 49 -11.91 2.89 -7.12
CA THR A 49 -10.52 3.17 -7.54
C THR A 49 -9.85 4.29 -6.76
N THR A 50 -10.58 5.00 -5.92
CA THR A 50 -10.08 6.12 -5.10
C THR A 50 -8.96 5.65 -4.18
N ARG A 51 -7.85 6.39 -4.20
CA ARG A 51 -6.77 6.21 -3.24
C ARG A 51 -7.00 7.11 -2.03
N VAL A 52 -6.81 6.56 -0.85
CA VAL A 52 -6.97 7.29 0.41
C VAL A 52 -5.63 7.41 1.10
N VAL A 53 -5.34 8.61 1.61
CA VAL A 53 -4.09 8.91 2.32
C VAL A 53 -3.94 8.05 3.57
N VAL A 54 -2.72 7.59 3.83
CA VAL A 54 -2.32 6.94 5.07
C VAL A 54 -1.16 7.70 5.69
N ALA A 55 -1.21 7.92 6.99
CA ALA A 55 -0.12 8.51 7.76
C ALA A 55 0.64 7.42 8.53
N TRP A 56 1.89 7.69 8.86
CA TRP A 56 2.80 6.74 9.49
C TRP A 56 3.46 7.33 10.72
N THR A 57 3.80 6.47 11.69
CA THR A 57 4.78 6.78 12.72
C THR A 57 6.19 6.75 12.15
N THR A 58 7.12 7.44 12.81
CA THR A 58 8.55 7.33 12.45
C THR A 58 9.05 5.90 12.70
N SER A 59 9.77 5.35 11.73
CA SER A 59 10.40 4.04 11.89
C SER A 59 11.56 4.10 12.88
N THR A 60 11.56 3.20 13.86
CA THR A 60 12.64 3.09 14.85
C THR A 60 13.28 1.71 14.90
N VAL A 61 12.56 0.70 14.40
CA VAL A 61 12.96 -0.72 14.45
C VAL A 61 12.78 -1.41 13.09
N GLY A 62 12.95 -0.66 12.01
CA GLY A 62 12.77 -1.18 10.64
C GLY A 62 11.30 -1.32 10.23
N SER A 63 10.37 -0.73 10.95
CA SER A 63 8.94 -0.76 10.60
C SER A 63 8.27 0.61 10.67
N LEU A 64 7.32 0.84 9.76
CA LEU A 64 6.37 1.94 9.78
C LEU A 64 5.02 1.41 10.22
N VAL A 65 4.41 2.02 11.20
CA VAL A 65 3.07 1.67 11.68
C VAL A 65 2.10 2.78 11.29
N MET A 66 0.95 2.39 10.76
CA MET A 66 -0.11 3.34 10.41
C MET A 66 -0.53 4.15 11.64
N SER A 67 -0.73 5.45 11.46
CA SER A 67 -1.13 6.40 12.51
C SER A 67 -2.20 7.37 12.00
N GLY A 68 -2.74 8.18 12.90
CA GLY A 68 -3.75 9.18 12.55
C GLY A 68 -5.09 8.57 12.14
N THR A 69 -5.80 9.23 11.25
CA THR A 69 -7.12 8.79 10.77
C THR A 69 -7.01 7.56 9.89
N ALA A 70 -7.70 6.49 10.24
CA ALA A 70 -7.73 5.27 9.45
C ALA A 70 -8.35 5.51 8.06
N PRO A 71 -7.70 5.08 6.97
CA PRO A 71 -8.25 5.21 5.63
C PRO A 71 -9.56 4.44 5.50
N SER A 72 -10.57 5.06 4.86
CA SER A 72 -11.87 4.44 4.64
C SER A 72 -12.41 4.74 3.25
N TRP A 73 -13.23 3.82 2.74
CA TRP A 73 -13.85 3.87 1.42
C TRP A 73 -15.34 3.57 1.50
N ALA A 74 -16.14 4.38 0.83
CA ALA A 74 -17.55 4.06 0.58
C ALA A 74 -17.64 3.09 -0.61
N MET A 75 -18.12 1.89 -0.38
CA MET A 75 -18.18 0.83 -1.38
C MET A 75 -19.40 1.02 -2.28
N THR A 76 -19.21 0.86 -3.58
CA THR A 76 -20.24 1.11 -4.61
C THR A 76 -20.80 -0.17 -5.24
N THR A 77 -20.22 -1.33 -4.91
CA THR A 77 -20.67 -2.63 -5.41
C THR A 77 -20.31 -3.74 -4.44
N GLY A 78 -20.95 -4.90 -4.59
CA GLY A 78 -20.58 -6.11 -3.86
C GLY A 78 -19.33 -6.73 -4.46
N GLU A 79 -18.27 -6.82 -3.65
CA GLU A 79 -16.99 -7.42 -4.04
C GLU A 79 -16.24 -7.93 -2.81
N THR A 80 -15.14 -8.66 -3.03
CA THR A 80 -14.28 -9.10 -1.94
C THR A 80 -12.92 -8.43 -2.10
N ILE A 81 -12.54 -7.62 -1.13
CA ILE A 81 -11.22 -6.99 -1.08
C ILE A 81 -10.25 -7.96 -0.42
N SER A 82 -9.22 -8.35 -1.14
CA SER A 82 -8.20 -9.30 -0.69
C SER A 82 -6.79 -8.71 -0.64
N HIS A 83 -6.54 -7.62 -1.36
CA HIS A 83 -5.23 -6.99 -1.46
C HIS A 83 -5.37 -5.47 -1.41
N ILE A 84 -4.27 -4.81 -1.06
CA ILE A 84 -4.10 -3.36 -1.17
C ILE A 84 -2.78 -3.04 -1.85
N SER A 85 -2.67 -1.86 -2.42
CA SER A 85 -1.40 -1.30 -2.90
C SER A 85 -1.17 0.08 -2.31
N LEU A 86 0.10 0.40 -2.08
CA LEU A 86 0.54 1.70 -1.58
C LEU A 86 1.14 2.49 -2.74
N TRP A 87 0.82 3.77 -2.84
CA TRP A 87 1.23 4.66 -3.91
C TRP A 87 1.78 5.97 -3.35
N ASP A 88 2.64 6.64 -4.10
CA ASP A 88 3.21 7.93 -3.72
C ASP A 88 2.29 9.13 -4.03
N SER A 89 1.22 8.93 -4.80
CA SER A 89 0.31 9.99 -5.21
C SER A 89 -1.15 9.55 -5.21
N ILE A 90 -2.06 10.50 -5.01
CA ILE A 90 -3.51 10.27 -4.98
C ILE A 90 -4.06 9.84 -6.36
N ALA A 91 -3.48 10.30 -7.45
CA ALA A 91 -3.97 10.01 -8.82
C ALA A 91 -2.94 9.30 -9.69
N ALA A 92 -1.92 9.99 -10.13
CA ALA A 92 -0.81 9.44 -10.90
C ALA A 92 0.25 8.81 -9.97
N GLY A 93 1.51 8.82 -10.35
CA GLY A 93 2.63 8.42 -9.52
C GLY A 93 2.97 6.95 -9.61
N ALA A 94 3.85 6.49 -8.73
CA ALA A 94 4.40 5.15 -8.70
C ALA A 94 3.81 4.30 -7.57
N ALA A 95 3.59 3.02 -7.85
CA ALA A 95 3.30 2.05 -6.82
C ALA A 95 4.57 1.78 -6.01
N LEU A 96 4.44 1.74 -4.70
CA LEU A 96 5.54 1.55 -3.75
C LEU A 96 5.53 0.12 -3.19
N TRP A 97 4.35 -0.39 -2.87
CA TRP A 97 4.19 -1.67 -2.20
C TRP A 97 2.86 -2.33 -2.54
N THR A 98 2.80 -3.66 -2.53
CA THR A 98 1.57 -4.44 -2.62
C THR A 98 1.49 -5.39 -1.43
N VAL A 99 0.29 -5.56 -0.89
CA VAL A 99 0.07 -6.35 0.33
C VAL A 99 -1.21 -7.17 0.20
N ALA A 100 -1.14 -8.45 0.59
CA ALA A 100 -2.33 -9.26 0.81
C ALA A 100 -2.93 -8.95 2.19
N LEU A 101 -4.23 -8.82 2.28
CA LEU A 101 -4.91 -8.73 3.57
C LEU A 101 -4.82 -10.08 4.30
N THR A 102 -4.62 -10.04 5.61
CA THR A 102 -4.62 -11.26 6.44
C THR A 102 -5.92 -12.04 6.29
N THR A 103 -7.05 -11.32 6.18
CA THR A 103 -8.35 -11.90 5.91
C THR A 103 -9.05 -11.07 4.84
N PRO A 104 -9.38 -11.65 3.68
CA PRO A 104 -10.18 -10.96 2.67
C PRO A 104 -11.52 -10.50 3.25
N LYS A 105 -11.98 -9.33 2.83
CA LYS A 105 -13.21 -8.73 3.32
C LYS A 105 -14.25 -8.62 2.22
N ALA A 106 -15.34 -9.36 2.35
CA ALA A 106 -16.53 -9.17 1.52
C ALA A 106 -17.25 -7.88 1.93
N VAL A 107 -17.63 -7.08 0.95
CA VAL A 107 -18.36 -5.82 1.11
C VAL A 107 -19.54 -5.78 0.16
N LEU A 108 -20.52 -4.97 0.48
CA LEU A 108 -21.71 -4.70 -0.35
C LEU A 108 -21.76 -3.23 -0.75
N ASN A 109 -22.61 -2.93 -1.73
CA ASN A 109 -22.91 -1.53 -2.08
C ASN A 109 -23.47 -0.79 -0.87
N GLY A 110 -22.90 0.37 -0.57
CA GLY A 110 -23.28 1.21 0.58
C GLY A 110 -22.48 0.93 1.85
N ASP A 111 -21.67 -0.13 1.90
CA ASP A 111 -20.79 -0.38 3.04
C ASP A 111 -19.67 0.65 3.11
N THR A 112 -19.14 0.86 4.31
CA THR A 112 -17.87 1.58 4.53
C THR A 112 -16.81 0.59 4.93
N LEU A 113 -15.76 0.47 4.12
CA LEU A 113 -14.57 -0.34 4.42
C LEU A 113 -13.51 0.54 5.04
N THR A 114 -13.01 0.17 6.23
CA THR A 114 -11.94 0.90 6.92
C THR A 114 -10.73 0.00 7.12
N LEU A 115 -9.55 0.50 6.77
CA LEU A 115 -8.26 -0.14 7.07
C LEU A 115 -7.85 0.22 8.50
N SER A 116 -8.05 -0.68 9.44
CA SER A 116 -7.84 -0.39 10.86
C SER A 116 -6.38 -0.51 11.31
N THR A 117 -5.60 -1.37 10.64
CA THR A 117 -4.18 -1.58 10.96
C THR A 117 -3.37 -1.80 9.68
N PHE A 118 -2.20 -1.19 9.61
CA PHE A 118 -1.26 -1.41 8.52
C PHE A 118 0.17 -1.18 9.02
N THR A 119 1.02 -2.16 8.83
CA THR A 119 2.44 -2.09 9.18
C THR A 119 3.28 -2.53 7.99
N LEU A 120 4.26 -1.72 7.63
CA LEU A 120 5.30 -2.07 6.67
C LEU A 120 6.60 -2.27 7.41
N GLY A 121 7.29 -3.36 7.15
CA GLY A 121 8.55 -3.66 7.83
C GLY A 121 9.61 -4.22 6.91
N LEU A 122 10.86 -3.86 7.21
CA LEU A 122 12.06 -4.52 6.73
C LEU A 122 12.73 -5.14 7.95
N THR A 123 12.90 -6.45 7.96
CA THR A 123 13.60 -7.11 9.07
C THR A 123 15.09 -6.78 8.99
N PRO A 124 15.65 -6.04 9.97
CA PRO A 124 17.08 -5.83 10.04
C PRO A 124 17.81 -7.16 10.23
N LEU A 125 18.82 -7.42 9.40
CA LEU A 125 19.64 -8.63 9.49
C LEU A 125 20.79 -8.48 10.47
N ALA A 126 21.18 -7.24 10.77
CA ALA A 126 22.20 -6.90 11.76
C ALA A 126 21.50 -6.29 12.99
N ALA A 127 21.56 -6.97 14.09
CA ALA A 127 21.06 -6.53 15.38
C ALA A 127 22.14 -6.71 16.45
#